data_dab22722f589d5b2dd21baab1ea33646
#
_entry.id   dab22722f589d5b2dd21baab1ea33646
#
_cell.length_a   1.000
_cell.length_b   1.000
_cell.length_c   1.000
_cell.angle_alpha   90.00
_cell.angle_beta   90.00
_cell.angle_gamma   90.00
#
_symmetry.space_group_name_H-M   'P 1'
#
loop_
_entity.id
_entity.type
_entity.pdbx_description
1 polymer ?
#
loop_
_entity_poly.entity_id
_entity_poly.type
_entity_poly.pdbx_seq_one_letter_code
_entity_poly.pdbx_strand_id
1 'polypeptide(L)'
;DPIESMMFISAAVTTGSKLSIKRCPIDFLSVELIKLEKMGLIFTVSKKYKSYNGRTNLVDITVLPSELKALPDKIHALPYPGINSDNLPFFVPIATQAEGVTLIHDWMWENRAVYFTELNRLGAQVTLADPHRVFITGKTKLKGSQVVCPPALRPAMIILIAMLAAEGKSILRNVYSINRGYEEVAARLNSLGADIKVLGGI
;
A
#
# COMPACT_ATOMS: atom_id res chain seq x y z
N ASP A 1 14.87 -2.74 0.34
CA ASP A 1 13.89 -2.72 1.44
C ASP A 1 12.57 -3.36 0.96
N PRO A 2 12.07 -4.46 1.60
CA PRO A 2 10.82 -5.11 1.20
C PRO A 2 9.60 -4.21 1.44
N ILE A 3 9.64 -3.37 2.46
CA ILE A 3 8.50 -2.52 2.83
C ILE A 3 8.35 -1.38 1.81
N GLU A 4 9.46 -0.74 1.40
CA GLU A 4 9.41 0.24 0.31
C GLU A 4 8.97 -0.41 -1.02
N SER A 5 9.47 -1.61 -1.33
CA SER A 5 9.04 -2.34 -2.52
C SER A 5 7.52 -2.55 -2.52
N MET A 6 6.97 -3.00 -1.38
CA MET A 6 5.52 -3.19 -1.23
C MET A 6 4.74 -1.88 -1.29
N MET A 7 5.28 -0.79 -0.77
CA MET A 7 4.69 0.55 -0.87
C MET A 7 4.53 0.98 -2.34
N PHE A 8 5.59 0.84 -3.17
CA PHE A 8 5.52 1.17 -4.59
C PHE A 8 4.61 0.22 -5.37
N ILE A 9 4.59 -1.08 -5.04
CA ILE A 9 3.61 -2.03 -5.61
C ILE A 9 2.19 -1.56 -5.29
N SER A 10 1.92 -1.23 -4.03
CA SER A 10 0.61 -0.73 -3.61
C SER A 10 0.21 0.55 -4.34
N ALA A 11 1.13 1.52 -4.47
CA ALA A 11 0.87 2.76 -5.20
C ALA A 11 0.52 2.49 -6.67
N ALA A 12 1.31 1.64 -7.35
CA ALA A 12 1.06 1.29 -8.74
C ALA A 12 -0.29 0.57 -8.94
N VAL A 13 -0.58 -0.40 -8.06
CA VAL A 13 -1.82 -1.19 -8.14
C VAL A 13 -3.04 -0.31 -7.86
N THR A 14 -2.98 0.52 -6.82
CA THR A 14 -4.10 1.38 -6.42
C THR A 14 -4.41 2.45 -7.46
N THR A 15 -3.38 2.97 -8.14
CA THR A 15 -3.54 3.96 -9.22
C THR A 15 -3.80 3.34 -10.59
N GLY A 16 -3.79 2.01 -10.73
CA GLY A 16 -3.90 1.32 -12.01
C GLY A 16 -2.74 1.62 -12.95
N SER A 17 -1.54 1.87 -12.43
CA SER A 17 -0.38 2.29 -13.19
C SER A 17 0.57 1.13 -13.50
N LYS A 18 1.28 1.23 -14.65
CA LYS A 18 2.43 0.36 -14.92
C LYS A 18 3.66 0.92 -14.20
N LEU A 19 4.33 0.10 -13.40
CA LEU A 19 5.54 0.49 -12.68
C LEU A 19 6.55 -0.65 -12.61
N SER A 20 7.82 -0.34 -12.88
CA SER A 20 8.93 -1.27 -12.67
C SER A 20 9.70 -0.90 -11.40
N ILE A 21 9.70 -1.80 -10.43
CA ILE A 21 10.39 -1.66 -9.15
C ILE A 21 11.62 -2.55 -9.19
N LYS A 22 12.79 -1.93 -9.14
CA LYS A 22 14.07 -2.64 -9.23
C LYS A 22 14.60 -3.05 -7.87
N ARG A 23 15.38 -4.13 -7.84
CA ARG A 23 16.12 -4.61 -6.68
C ARG A 23 15.21 -5.01 -5.52
N CYS A 24 14.05 -5.62 -5.82
CA CYS A 24 13.11 -6.11 -4.82
C CYS A 24 13.67 -7.36 -4.14
N PRO A 25 13.72 -7.43 -2.80
CA PRO A 25 14.19 -8.60 -2.06
C PRO A 25 13.11 -9.69 -2.05
N ILE A 26 13.10 -10.53 -3.09
CA ILE A 26 12.00 -11.47 -3.40
C ILE A 26 11.69 -12.45 -2.27
N ASP A 27 12.68 -12.86 -1.51
CA ASP A 27 12.47 -13.84 -0.42
C ASP A 27 11.57 -13.28 0.71
N PHE A 28 11.43 -11.94 0.79
CA PHE A 28 10.59 -11.24 1.76
C PHE A 28 9.31 -10.65 1.17
N LEU A 29 9.00 -10.94 -0.11
CA LEU A 29 7.82 -10.43 -0.81
C LEU A 29 7.00 -11.54 -1.46
N SER A 30 7.47 -12.78 -1.38
CA SER A 30 6.86 -13.91 -2.10
C SER A 30 5.40 -14.13 -1.71
N VAL A 31 5.05 -14.00 -0.43
CA VAL A 31 3.68 -14.25 0.05
C VAL A 31 2.76 -13.09 -0.33
N GLU A 32 3.24 -11.86 -0.24
CA GLU A 32 2.52 -10.67 -0.70
C GLU A 32 2.18 -10.78 -2.18
N LEU A 33 3.16 -11.14 -3.01
CA LEU A 33 2.98 -11.32 -4.45
C LEU A 33 1.99 -12.44 -4.77
N ILE A 34 2.07 -13.59 -4.08
CA ILE A 34 1.11 -14.70 -4.24
C ILE A 34 -0.31 -14.25 -3.89
N LYS A 35 -0.50 -13.45 -2.83
CA LYS A 35 -1.81 -12.91 -2.48
C LYS A 35 -2.31 -11.95 -3.55
N LEU A 36 -1.47 -11.05 -4.04
CA LEU A 36 -1.82 -10.11 -5.11
C LEU A 36 -2.13 -10.83 -6.43
N GLU A 37 -1.36 -11.86 -6.80
CA GLU A 37 -1.64 -12.69 -7.97
C GLU A 37 -3.00 -13.38 -7.86
N LYS A 38 -3.31 -13.94 -6.69
CA LYS A 38 -4.64 -14.52 -6.42
C LYS A 38 -5.78 -13.50 -6.48
N MET A 39 -5.49 -12.23 -6.17
CA MET A 39 -6.44 -11.12 -6.37
C MET A 39 -6.60 -10.75 -7.84
N GLY A 40 -5.76 -11.24 -8.74
CA GLY A 40 -5.79 -10.95 -10.17
C GLY A 40 -4.73 -9.96 -10.65
N LEU A 41 -3.75 -9.60 -9.80
CA LEU A 41 -2.65 -8.72 -10.21
C LEU A 41 -1.80 -9.39 -11.29
N ILE A 42 -1.60 -8.68 -12.39
CA ILE A 42 -0.68 -9.07 -13.46
C ILE A 42 0.67 -8.39 -13.22
N PHE A 43 1.71 -9.17 -13.09
CA PHE A 43 3.07 -8.67 -12.95
C PHE A 43 4.09 -9.61 -13.57
N THR A 44 5.28 -9.11 -13.84
CA THR A 44 6.41 -9.92 -14.28
C THR A 44 7.56 -9.77 -13.29
N VAL A 45 8.36 -10.84 -13.18
CA VAL A 45 9.52 -10.90 -12.30
C VAL A 45 10.74 -11.26 -13.15
N SER A 46 11.84 -10.51 -13.00
CA SER A 46 13.11 -10.80 -13.67
C SER A 46 13.76 -12.11 -13.16
N LYS A 47 14.81 -12.54 -13.81
CA LYS A 47 15.70 -13.55 -13.22
C LYS A 47 16.26 -13.04 -11.89
N LYS A 48 16.45 -13.94 -10.93
CA LYS A 48 17.07 -13.64 -9.63
C LYS A 48 18.54 -13.25 -9.82
N TYR A 49 18.98 -12.24 -9.09
CA TYR A 49 20.38 -11.84 -8.97
C TYR A 49 20.73 -11.51 -7.53
N LYS A 50 22.02 -11.44 -7.20
CA LYS A 50 22.46 -11.18 -5.83
C LYS A 50 22.58 -9.68 -5.56
N SER A 51 22.29 -9.28 -4.32
CA SER A 51 22.64 -7.97 -3.79
C SER A 51 24.15 -7.74 -3.81
N TYR A 52 24.59 -6.49 -3.71
CA TYR A 52 26.03 -6.15 -3.71
C TYR A 52 26.86 -6.95 -2.68
N ASN A 53 26.30 -7.21 -1.50
CA ASN A 53 26.96 -7.99 -0.45
C ASN A 53 26.76 -9.53 -0.62
N GLY A 54 26.13 -9.99 -1.69
CA GLY A 54 25.89 -11.40 -2.00
C GLY A 54 24.86 -12.12 -1.13
N ARG A 55 24.30 -11.47 -0.11
CA ARG A 55 23.46 -12.12 0.92
C ARG A 55 21.98 -12.21 0.57
N THR A 56 21.46 -11.30 -0.24
CA THR A 56 20.02 -11.21 -0.55
C THR A 56 19.76 -11.52 -2.02
N ASN A 57 18.72 -12.29 -2.29
CA ASN A 57 18.22 -12.51 -3.64
C ASN A 57 17.33 -11.33 -4.04
N LEU A 58 17.66 -10.72 -5.16
CA LEU A 58 16.93 -9.58 -5.73
C LEU A 58 16.30 -9.97 -7.05
N VAL A 59 15.21 -9.31 -7.36
CA VAL A 59 14.52 -9.32 -8.66
C VAL A 59 14.05 -7.91 -9.01
N ASP A 60 13.76 -7.69 -10.28
CA ASP A 60 12.98 -6.53 -10.72
C ASP A 60 11.54 -6.99 -10.95
N ILE A 61 10.57 -6.25 -10.40
CA ILE A 61 9.14 -6.52 -10.51
C ILE A 61 8.51 -5.43 -11.37
N THR A 62 7.82 -5.83 -12.43
CA THR A 62 7.01 -4.90 -13.21
C THR A 62 5.54 -5.19 -12.99
N VAL A 63 4.84 -4.28 -12.34
CA VAL A 63 3.40 -4.29 -12.10
C VAL A 63 2.68 -3.73 -13.33
N LEU A 64 1.57 -4.34 -13.70
CA LEU A 64 0.71 -3.92 -14.80
C LEU A 64 -0.69 -3.57 -14.29
N PRO A 65 -1.41 -2.64 -14.96
CA PRO A 65 -2.83 -2.39 -14.67
C PRO A 65 -3.61 -3.70 -14.69
N SER A 66 -4.44 -3.94 -13.68
CA SER A 66 -5.11 -5.21 -13.47
C SER A 66 -6.50 -5.03 -12.88
N GLU A 67 -7.43 -5.91 -13.23
CA GLU A 67 -8.73 -5.99 -12.59
C GLU A 67 -8.65 -6.92 -11.38
N LEU A 68 -8.81 -6.34 -10.19
CA LEU A 68 -8.63 -7.07 -8.94
C LEU A 68 -9.97 -7.55 -8.36
N LYS A 69 -9.92 -8.71 -7.70
CA LYS A 69 -11.03 -9.26 -6.92
C LYS A 69 -10.60 -9.52 -5.48
N ALA A 70 -11.52 -9.28 -4.56
CA ALA A 70 -11.32 -9.63 -3.16
C ALA A 70 -11.10 -11.12 -3.00
N LEU A 71 -10.21 -11.50 -2.09
CA LEU A 71 -10.02 -12.90 -1.73
C LEU A 71 -11.17 -13.36 -0.82
N PRO A 72 -11.60 -14.62 -0.93
CA PRO A 72 -12.61 -15.18 -0.02
C PRO A 72 -12.08 -15.35 1.42
N ASP A 73 -10.76 -15.40 1.57
CA ASP A 73 -10.08 -15.54 2.85
C ASP A 73 -9.47 -14.20 3.31
N LYS A 74 -9.28 -14.05 4.61
CA LYS A 74 -8.66 -12.85 5.20
C LYS A 74 -7.20 -12.67 4.75
N ILE A 75 -6.79 -11.41 4.66
CA ILE A 75 -5.38 -11.02 4.53
C ILE A 75 -4.90 -10.63 5.94
N HIS A 76 -3.87 -11.29 6.45
CA HIS A 76 -3.37 -11.07 7.80
C HIS A 76 -1.85 -11.28 7.86
N ALA A 77 -1.21 -10.59 8.79
CA ALA A 77 0.21 -10.76 9.05
C ALA A 77 0.49 -12.07 9.79
N LEU A 78 1.64 -12.65 9.49
CA LEU A 78 2.16 -13.83 10.20
C LEU A 78 3.69 -13.69 10.34
N PRO A 79 4.31 -14.37 11.32
CA PRO A 79 5.76 -14.49 11.35
C PRO A 79 6.29 -15.05 10.04
N TYR A 80 7.53 -14.66 9.69
CA TYR A 80 8.19 -15.17 8.49
C TYR A 80 8.10 -16.71 8.39
N PRO A 81 7.73 -17.26 7.22
CA PRO A 81 7.60 -16.64 5.91
C PRO A 81 6.21 -16.06 5.58
N GLY A 82 5.37 -15.75 6.55
CA GLY A 82 4.08 -15.11 6.33
C GLY A 82 4.18 -13.63 5.87
N ILE A 83 3.02 -12.98 5.67
CA ILE A 83 2.97 -11.56 5.31
C ILE A 83 3.61 -10.74 6.43
N ASN A 84 4.56 -9.89 6.07
CA ASN A 84 5.18 -8.96 7.00
C ASN A 84 4.12 -7.98 7.55
N SER A 85 4.12 -7.80 8.88
CA SER A 85 3.15 -6.91 9.55
C SER A 85 3.22 -5.46 9.04
N ASP A 86 4.38 -4.99 8.57
CA ASP A 86 4.54 -3.66 7.98
C ASP A 86 4.11 -3.60 6.51
N ASN A 87 4.04 -4.73 5.83
CA ASN A 87 3.50 -4.82 4.46
C ASN A 87 1.96 -4.92 4.46
N LEU A 88 1.36 -5.45 5.54
CA LEU A 88 -0.07 -5.68 5.62
C LEU A 88 -0.91 -4.42 5.33
N PRO A 89 -0.61 -3.23 5.89
CA PRO A 89 -1.41 -2.03 5.61
C PRO A 89 -1.48 -1.66 4.14
N PHE A 90 -0.47 -1.99 3.34
CA PHE A 90 -0.46 -1.66 1.90
C PHE A 90 -1.50 -2.43 1.09
N PHE A 91 -2.10 -3.49 1.64
CA PHE A 91 -3.26 -4.13 1.03
C PHE A 91 -4.55 -3.32 1.19
N VAL A 92 -4.61 -2.36 2.12
CA VAL A 92 -5.82 -1.55 2.38
C VAL A 92 -6.19 -0.68 1.18
N PRO A 93 -5.31 0.19 0.63
CA PRO A 93 -5.64 0.96 -0.56
C PRO A 93 -5.87 0.06 -1.79
N ILE A 94 -5.13 -1.05 -1.94
CA ILE A 94 -5.37 -2.04 -3.00
C ILE A 94 -6.79 -2.60 -2.92
N ALA A 95 -7.25 -2.97 -1.72
CA ALA A 95 -8.58 -3.53 -1.50
C ALA A 95 -9.70 -2.54 -1.87
N THR A 96 -9.48 -1.23 -1.80
CA THR A 96 -10.45 -0.24 -2.28
C THR A 96 -10.67 -0.33 -3.79
N GLN A 97 -9.73 -0.90 -4.54
CA GLN A 97 -9.78 -1.06 -5.99
C GLN A 97 -10.10 -2.50 -6.44
N ALA A 98 -10.27 -3.43 -5.50
CA ALA A 98 -10.66 -4.82 -5.78
C ALA A 98 -12.18 -4.99 -5.71
N GLU A 99 -12.79 -5.69 -6.68
CA GLU A 99 -14.21 -6.02 -6.65
C GLU A 99 -14.52 -6.98 -5.49
N GLY A 100 -15.52 -6.66 -4.69
CA GLY A 100 -15.97 -7.48 -3.55
C GLY A 100 -15.56 -6.93 -2.21
N VAL A 101 -15.56 -7.79 -1.19
CA VAL A 101 -15.25 -7.41 0.20
C VAL A 101 -13.98 -8.11 0.68
N THR A 102 -12.97 -7.33 1.02
CA THR A 102 -11.69 -7.82 1.56
C THR A 102 -11.68 -7.67 3.08
N LEU A 103 -11.37 -8.75 3.81
CA LEU A 103 -11.10 -8.71 5.24
C LEU A 103 -9.60 -8.56 5.49
N ILE A 104 -9.20 -7.46 6.11
CA ILE A 104 -7.84 -7.25 6.63
C ILE A 104 -7.85 -7.48 8.15
N HIS A 105 -6.95 -8.33 8.65
CA HIS A 105 -6.82 -8.63 10.08
C HIS A 105 -5.40 -8.28 10.56
N ASP A 106 -5.29 -7.15 11.24
CA ASP A 106 -4.04 -6.58 11.75
C ASP A 106 -3.90 -6.86 13.26
N TRP A 107 -3.71 -8.13 13.60
CA TRP A 107 -3.70 -8.59 14.98
C TRP A 107 -2.39 -8.31 15.73
N MET A 108 -1.32 -8.00 15.00
CA MET A 108 0.01 -7.79 15.60
C MET A 108 0.21 -6.38 16.18
N TRP A 109 -0.62 -5.41 15.79
CA TRP A 109 -0.51 -4.03 16.22
C TRP A 109 -1.81 -3.54 16.88
N GLU A 110 -1.69 -3.12 18.12
CA GLU A 110 -2.81 -2.55 18.89
C GLU A 110 -3.43 -1.35 18.18
N ASN A 111 -4.72 -1.40 17.93
CA ASN A 111 -5.53 -0.30 17.38
C ASN A 111 -5.07 0.26 16.03
N ARG A 112 -4.11 -0.36 15.32
CA ARG A 112 -3.63 0.18 14.04
C ARG A 112 -4.71 0.17 12.96
N ALA A 113 -5.57 -0.84 12.96
CA ALA A 113 -6.67 -0.97 12.01
C ALA A 113 -7.68 0.19 12.10
N VAL A 114 -7.81 0.84 13.25
CA VAL A 114 -8.67 2.02 13.43
C VAL A 114 -8.29 3.13 12.45
N TYR A 115 -7.01 3.34 12.20
CA TYR A 115 -6.56 4.39 11.26
C TYR A 115 -6.88 4.07 9.80
N PHE A 116 -7.19 2.83 9.43
CA PHE A 116 -7.56 2.47 8.06
C PHE A 116 -8.91 3.09 7.67
N THR A 117 -9.77 3.37 8.65
CA THR A 117 -11.06 4.04 8.43
C THR A 117 -10.93 5.49 7.94
N GLU A 118 -9.75 6.12 8.07
CA GLU A 118 -9.51 7.46 7.52
C GLU A 118 -9.65 7.50 5.98
N LEU A 119 -9.54 6.34 5.30
CA LEU A 119 -9.81 6.26 3.87
C LEU A 119 -11.28 6.56 3.53
N ASN A 120 -12.21 6.44 4.49
CA ASN A 120 -13.61 6.83 4.30
C ASN A 120 -13.77 8.32 3.96
N ARG A 121 -12.84 9.16 4.39
CA ARG A 121 -12.79 10.58 4.00
C ARG A 121 -12.54 10.80 2.51
N LEU A 122 -11.93 9.80 1.86
CA LEU A 122 -11.73 9.77 0.41
C LEU A 122 -12.86 9.04 -0.33
N GLY A 123 -13.93 8.66 0.38
CA GLY A 123 -15.07 7.94 -0.17
C GLY A 123 -14.88 6.43 -0.25
N ALA A 124 -13.81 5.88 0.34
CA ALA A 124 -13.68 4.43 0.49
C ALA A 124 -14.79 3.89 1.42
N GLN A 125 -15.04 2.58 1.32
CA GLN A 125 -16.00 1.88 2.20
C GLN A 125 -15.23 0.93 3.12
N VAL A 126 -14.69 1.48 4.20
CA VAL A 126 -13.94 0.74 5.22
C VAL A 126 -14.78 0.66 6.48
N THR A 127 -15.17 -0.56 6.86
CA THR A 127 -15.94 -0.84 8.07
C THR A 127 -15.05 -1.49 9.11
N LEU A 128 -14.89 -0.82 10.26
CA LEU A 128 -14.17 -1.36 11.41
C LEU A 128 -15.07 -2.40 12.12
N ALA A 129 -14.62 -3.65 12.17
CA ALA A 129 -15.30 -4.70 12.92
C ALA A 129 -14.89 -4.70 14.40
N ASP A 130 -13.60 -4.50 14.64
CA ASP A 130 -12.98 -4.34 15.94
C ASP A 130 -11.59 -3.66 15.78
N PRO A 131 -10.84 -3.40 16.87
CA PRO A 131 -9.54 -2.70 16.79
C PRO A 131 -8.51 -3.33 15.86
N HIS A 132 -8.72 -4.57 15.43
CA HIS A 132 -7.77 -5.34 14.61
C HIS A 132 -8.33 -5.73 13.24
N ARG A 133 -9.64 -5.64 13.00
CA ARG A 133 -10.27 -6.14 11.76
C ARG A 133 -11.07 -5.06 11.06
N VAL A 134 -10.80 -4.93 9.75
CA VAL A 134 -11.58 -4.07 8.87
C VAL A 134 -12.07 -4.85 7.67
N PHE A 135 -13.29 -4.56 7.25
CA PHE A 135 -13.85 -4.95 5.96
C PHE A 135 -13.74 -3.77 4.99
N ILE A 136 -13.23 -4.03 3.80
CA ILE A 136 -13.07 -3.02 2.75
C ILE A 136 -13.89 -3.47 1.56
N THR A 137 -14.92 -2.71 1.24
CA THR A 137 -15.75 -2.96 0.05
C THR A 137 -15.21 -2.14 -1.12
N GLY A 138 -14.86 -2.81 -2.20
CA GLY A 138 -14.43 -2.21 -3.47
C GLY A 138 -15.30 -2.77 -4.62
N LYS A 139 -15.18 -2.24 -5.77
CA LYS A 139 -14.31 -1.23 -6.33
C LYS A 139 -14.87 0.16 -6.01
N THR A 140 -14.07 1.02 -5.40
CA THR A 140 -14.53 2.36 -4.98
C THR A 140 -13.81 3.45 -5.78
N LYS A 141 -14.58 4.41 -6.28
CA LYS A 141 -14.05 5.63 -6.89
C LYS A 141 -13.66 6.61 -5.79
N LEU A 142 -12.37 6.71 -5.53
CA LEU A 142 -11.84 7.61 -4.52
C LEU A 142 -11.92 9.08 -4.98
N LYS A 143 -12.17 10.00 -4.04
CA LYS A 143 -12.30 11.44 -4.29
C LYS A 143 -11.33 12.22 -3.41
N GLY A 144 -10.79 13.30 -3.97
CA GLY A 144 -9.90 14.19 -3.25
C GLY A 144 -10.56 14.76 -1.99
N SER A 145 -9.82 14.77 -0.90
CA SER A 145 -10.28 15.23 0.40
C SER A 145 -9.12 15.74 1.25
N GLN A 146 -9.46 16.37 2.38
CA GLN A 146 -8.49 16.79 3.37
C GLN A 146 -8.48 15.80 4.53
N VAL A 147 -7.30 15.28 4.86
CA VAL A 147 -7.08 14.34 5.98
C VAL A 147 -5.93 14.83 6.85
N VAL A 148 -6.04 14.66 8.15
CA VAL A 148 -4.94 14.83 9.08
C VAL A 148 -4.18 13.51 9.16
N CYS A 149 -2.87 13.57 8.93
CA CYS A 149 -2.01 12.40 8.95
C CYS A 149 -2.04 11.74 10.34
N PRO A 150 -2.34 10.44 10.45
CA PRO A 150 -2.26 9.75 11.73
C PRO A 150 -0.81 9.67 12.23
N PRO A 151 -0.59 9.50 13.55
CA PRO A 151 0.75 9.42 14.13
C PRO A 151 1.51 8.14 13.77
N ALA A 152 0.84 7.18 13.14
CA ALA A 152 1.39 5.89 12.75
C ALA A 152 1.90 5.92 11.29
N LEU A 153 3.14 5.46 11.08
CA LEU A 153 3.85 5.57 9.79
C LEU A 153 3.12 4.87 8.63
N ARG A 154 2.73 3.61 8.80
CA ARG A 154 2.12 2.82 7.72
C ARG A 154 0.70 3.30 7.39
N PRO A 155 -0.17 3.59 8.38
CA PRO A 155 -1.46 4.24 8.13
C PRO A 155 -1.33 5.58 7.42
N ALA A 156 -0.35 6.40 7.78
CA ALA A 156 -0.10 7.67 7.10
C ALA A 156 0.23 7.46 5.61
N MET A 157 1.06 6.47 5.30
CA MET A 157 1.49 6.18 3.94
C MET A 157 0.37 5.62 3.07
N ILE A 158 -0.51 4.76 3.60
CA ILE A 158 -1.64 4.23 2.82
C ILE A 158 -2.67 5.30 2.48
N ILE A 159 -2.83 6.33 3.34
CA ILE A 159 -3.68 7.49 3.02
C ILE A 159 -3.08 8.26 1.84
N LEU A 160 -1.77 8.51 1.83
CA LEU A 160 -1.10 9.16 0.70
C LEU A 160 -1.29 8.34 -0.59
N ILE A 161 -1.12 7.01 -0.54
CA ILE A 161 -1.34 6.13 -1.69
C ILE A 161 -2.79 6.22 -2.20
N ALA A 162 -3.77 6.20 -1.31
CA ALA A 162 -5.17 6.36 -1.68
C ALA A 162 -5.45 7.75 -2.30
N MET A 163 -4.80 8.81 -1.81
CA MET A 163 -4.88 10.14 -2.38
C MET A 163 -4.31 10.23 -3.80
N LEU A 164 -3.28 9.45 -4.13
CA LEU A 164 -2.74 9.39 -5.49
C LEU A 164 -3.74 8.81 -6.50
N ALA A 165 -4.63 7.93 -6.04
CA ALA A 165 -5.68 7.33 -6.88
C ALA A 165 -6.98 8.14 -6.86
N ALA A 166 -7.10 9.14 -5.99
CA ALA A 166 -8.33 9.91 -5.82
C ALA A 166 -8.48 10.97 -6.91
N GLU A 167 -9.71 11.13 -7.42
CA GLU A 167 -10.03 12.20 -8.35
C GLU A 167 -10.08 13.56 -7.63
N GLY A 168 -9.49 14.57 -8.24
CA GLY A 168 -9.44 15.92 -7.71
C GLY A 168 -8.26 16.15 -6.76
N LYS A 169 -8.33 17.23 -5.99
CA LYS A 169 -7.24 17.66 -5.11
C LYS A 169 -7.40 17.07 -3.70
N SER A 170 -6.31 16.50 -3.19
CA SER A 170 -6.21 16.04 -1.80
C SER A 170 -5.23 16.91 -1.00
N ILE A 171 -5.45 17.00 0.32
CA ILE A 171 -4.56 17.70 1.26
C ILE A 171 -4.29 16.76 2.43
N LEU A 172 -3.04 16.35 2.60
CA LEU A 172 -2.60 15.59 3.77
C LEU A 172 -1.83 16.53 4.71
N ARG A 173 -2.36 16.73 5.93
CA ARG A 173 -1.76 17.62 6.94
C ARG A 173 -0.93 16.83 7.95
N ASN A 174 0.07 17.49 8.55
CA ASN A 174 0.93 16.94 9.60
C ASN A 174 1.70 15.69 9.16
N VAL A 175 2.36 15.77 8.01
CA VAL A 175 3.06 14.64 7.35
C VAL A 175 4.36 14.21 8.05
N TYR A 176 4.61 14.66 9.28
CA TYR A 176 5.79 14.28 10.06
C TYR A 176 5.98 12.75 10.14
N SER A 177 4.88 12.01 10.32
CA SER A 177 4.94 10.54 10.39
C SER A 177 5.50 9.91 9.12
N ILE A 178 5.23 10.48 7.95
CA ILE A 178 5.78 10.02 6.66
C ILE A 178 7.26 10.40 6.55
N ASN A 179 7.58 11.67 6.82
CA ASN A 179 8.93 12.20 6.63
C ASN A 179 9.99 11.53 7.49
N ARG A 180 9.62 11.02 8.67
CA ARG A 180 10.55 10.30 9.54
C ARG A 180 10.92 8.90 9.05
N GLY A 181 10.15 8.30 8.16
CA GLY A 181 10.30 6.90 7.75
C GLY A 181 10.46 6.66 6.25
N TYR A 182 10.20 7.67 5.43
CA TYR A 182 10.38 7.62 3.97
C TYR A 182 11.19 8.82 3.51
N GLU A 183 12.37 8.56 2.97
CA GLU A 183 13.25 9.58 2.44
C GLU A 183 12.65 10.19 1.18
N GLU A 184 12.46 11.52 1.18
CA GLU A 184 12.01 12.33 0.04
C GLU A 184 10.87 11.72 -0.77
N VAL A 185 9.90 11.09 -0.10
CA VAL A 185 8.84 10.30 -0.78
C VAL A 185 8.06 11.14 -1.80
N ALA A 186 7.79 12.42 -1.52
CA ALA A 186 7.08 13.31 -2.46
C ALA A 186 7.88 13.52 -3.74
N ALA A 187 9.19 13.80 -3.65
CA ALA A 187 10.06 13.98 -4.81
C ALA A 187 10.16 12.67 -5.63
N ARG A 188 10.30 11.54 -4.95
CA ARG A 188 10.37 10.22 -5.59
C ARG A 188 9.07 9.85 -6.31
N LEU A 189 7.90 10.10 -5.70
CA LEU A 189 6.61 9.87 -6.35
C LEU A 189 6.39 10.83 -7.53
N ASN A 190 6.81 12.10 -7.39
CA ASN A 190 6.74 13.08 -8.49
C ASN A 190 7.62 12.66 -9.68
N SER A 191 8.79 12.05 -9.44
CA SER A 191 9.64 11.53 -10.51
C SER A 191 8.98 10.37 -11.29
N LEU A 192 7.94 9.77 -10.71
CA LEU A 192 7.13 8.71 -11.32
C LEU A 192 5.82 9.24 -11.94
N GLY A 193 5.59 10.55 -11.92
CA GLY A 193 4.44 11.19 -12.54
C GLY A 193 3.33 11.63 -11.60
N ALA A 194 3.54 11.57 -10.28
CA ALA A 194 2.62 12.19 -9.33
C ALA A 194 2.74 13.74 -9.36
N ASP A 195 1.72 14.43 -8.87
CA ASP A 195 1.75 15.90 -8.65
C ASP A 195 1.56 16.20 -7.16
N ILE A 196 2.65 16.10 -6.41
CA ILE A 196 2.67 16.34 -4.96
C ILE A 196 3.43 17.65 -4.69
N LYS A 197 2.78 18.57 -3.99
CA LYS A 197 3.41 19.80 -3.50
C LYS A 197 3.56 19.72 -1.99
N VAL A 198 4.79 19.82 -1.51
CA VAL A 198 5.09 19.91 -0.08
C VAL A 198 5.04 21.38 0.30
N LEU A 199 4.11 21.73 1.17
CA LEU A 199 3.98 23.08 1.71
C LEU A 199 4.66 23.08 3.08
N GLY A 200 5.67 23.94 3.25
CA GLY A 200 6.29 24.17 4.56
C GLY A 200 5.23 24.67 5.53
N GLY A 201 5.05 24.01 6.67
CA GLY A 201 4.30 24.55 7.77
C GLY A 201 5.10 25.69 8.42
N ILE A 202 4.41 26.79 8.69
CA ILE A 202 4.87 27.80 9.65
C ILE A 202 4.76 27.20 11.05
#